data_9999adc99698b5bb59ad84b831a40cde
#
_entry.id   9999adc99698b5bb59ad84b831a40cde
#
_cell.length_a   1.000
_cell.length_b   1.000
_cell.length_c   1.000
_cell.angle_alpha   90.00
_cell.angle_beta   90.00
_cell.angle_gamma   90.00
#
_symmetry.space_group_name_H-M   'P 1'
#
loop_
_entity.id
_entity.type
_entity.pdbx_description
1 polymer ?
#
loop_
_entity_poly.entity_id
_entity_poly.type
_entity_poly.pdbx_seq_one_letter_code
_entity_poly.pdbx_strand_id
1 'polypeptide(L)'
;MSTREHLTVGIDPGSSAVKVAIMRSRAGADAKLLAQSVQRIRRRKVADVVSAGFEEACAAAGVGPKDFDYVASTGDGDAVGFRTGHFYSMTTHARGALFLDPTARAALDIGGLHARGLRMNEDGRVLSHRMTSQCASGSGQFLENIARYLGVPLDDVGELSKQSESPEKVSSICAVLAET
;
A
#
# COMPACT_ATOMS: atom_id res chain seq x y z
N MET A 1 -19.29 22.62 17.11
CA MET A 1 -18.41 21.70 16.37
C MET A 1 -19.27 21.01 15.32
N SER A 2 -18.84 20.95 14.08
CA SER A 2 -19.61 20.32 12.98
C SER A 2 -19.84 18.84 13.31
N THR A 3 -21.08 18.41 13.32
CA THR A 3 -21.48 17.00 13.47
C THR A 3 -21.48 16.26 12.12
N ARG A 4 -21.02 16.93 11.05
CA ARG A 4 -21.04 16.39 9.69
C ARG A 4 -20.07 15.21 9.58
N GLU A 5 -20.60 14.10 9.08
CA GLU A 5 -19.78 12.98 8.64
C GLU A 5 -19.19 13.28 7.26
N HIS A 6 -17.98 12.82 7.05
CA HIS A 6 -17.29 12.92 5.77
C HIS A 6 -17.02 11.53 5.24
N LEU A 7 -17.39 11.31 3.99
CA LEU A 7 -17.07 10.11 3.23
C LEU A 7 -15.89 10.42 2.30
N THR A 8 -14.80 9.70 2.46
CA THR A 8 -13.58 9.92 1.69
C THR A 8 -13.05 8.61 1.11
N VAL A 9 -12.34 8.69 0.01
CA VAL A 9 -11.66 7.55 -0.58
C VAL A 9 -10.19 7.87 -0.85
N GLY A 10 -9.32 6.94 -0.51
CA GLY A 10 -7.89 6.97 -0.83
C GLY A 10 -7.58 5.91 -1.89
N ILE A 11 -6.85 6.30 -2.94
CA ILE A 11 -6.45 5.44 -4.04
C ILE A 11 -4.93 5.50 -4.19
N ASP A 12 -4.29 4.33 -4.13
CA ASP A 12 -2.84 4.15 -4.29
C ASP A 12 -2.55 3.26 -5.51
N PRO A 13 -2.35 3.84 -6.69
CA PRO A 13 -1.77 3.12 -7.81
C PRO A 13 -0.27 2.90 -7.55
N GLY A 14 0.08 1.71 -7.08
CA GLY A 14 1.46 1.29 -6.90
C GLY A 14 2.04 0.66 -8.18
N SER A 15 3.28 0.16 -8.11
CA SER A 15 3.96 -0.48 -9.24
C SER A 15 3.37 -1.84 -9.65
N SER A 16 2.78 -2.59 -8.72
CA SER A 16 2.25 -3.95 -8.97
C SER A 16 0.75 -4.09 -8.75
N ALA A 17 0.17 -3.20 -7.93
CA ALA A 17 -1.25 -3.25 -7.58
C ALA A 17 -1.81 -1.84 -7.31
N VAL A 18 -3.10 -1.68 -7.56
CA VAL A 18 -3.90 -0.54 -7.11
C VAL A 18 -4.62 -0.94 -5.83
N LYS A 19 -4.56 -0.08 -4.81
CA LYS A 19 -5.28 -0.25 -3.55
C LYS A 19 -6.26 0.90 -3.38
N VAL A 20 -7.44 0.59 -2.90
CA VAL A 20 -8.51 1.57 -2.63
C VAL A 20 -9.00 1.36 -1.20
N ALA A 21 -9.19 2.44 -0.46
CA ALA A 21 -9.76 2.42 0.88
C ALA A 21 -10.83 3.50 1.02
N ILE A 22 -12.02 3.11 1.44
CA ILE A 22 -13.15 4.03 1.69
C ILE A 22 -13.30 4.21 3.19
N MET A 23 -13.25 5.47 3.61
CA MET A 23 -13.27 5.88 5.00
C MET A 23 -14.47 6.77 5.31
N ARG A 24 -15.06 6.58 6.49
CA ARG A 24 -16.01 7.51 7.09
C ARG A 24 -15.37 8.14 8.31
N SER A 25 -15.43 9.46 8.41
CA SER A 25 -14.87 10.20 9.55
C SER A 25 -15.81 11.31 9.99
N ARG A 26 -15.69 11.68 11.27
CA ARG A 26 -16.40 12.80 11.87
C ARG A 26 -15.44 13.53 12.83
N ALA A 27 -15.51 14.84 12.90
CA ALA A 27 -14.70 15.61 13.84
C ALA A 27 -14.93 15.12 15.28
N GLY A 28 -13.84 14.82 16.00
CA GLY A 28 -13.86 14.36 17.38
C GLY A 28 -14.30 12.89 17.57
N ALA A 29 -14.34 12.09 16.52
CA ALA A 29 -14.58 10.65 16.57
C ALA A 29 -13.56 9.89 15.73
N ASP A 30 -13.40 8.60 16.05
CA ASP A 30 -12.50 7.73 15.28
C ASP A 30 -12.99 7.55 13.84
N ALA A 31 -12.06 7.59 12.90
CA ALA A 31 -12.35 7.28 11.51
C ALA A 31 -12.60 5.78 11.35
N LYS A 32 -13.56 5.41 10.48
CA LYS A 32 -13.95 4.02 10.23
C LYS A 32 -13.63 3.64 8.78
N LEU A 33 -12.90 2.55 8.60
CA LEU A 33 -12.75 1.89 7.30
C LEU A 33 -14.06 1.18 6.95
N LEU A 34 -14.67 1.54 5.81
CA LEU A 34 -15.92 0.93 5.34
C LEU A 34 -15.66 -0.22 4.38
N ALA A 35 -14.74 -0.02 3.44
CA ALA A 35 -14.36 -1.02 2.45
C ALA A 35 -12.95 -0.78 1.95
N GLN A 36 -12.36 -1.82 1.40
CA GLN A 36 -11.08 -1.76 0.70
C GLN A 36 -11.08 -2.70 -0.50
N SER A 37 -10.28 -2.39 -1.52
CA SER A 37 -9.98 -3.31 -2.61
C SER A 37 -8.49 -3.30 -2.94
N VAL A 38 -7.99 -4.43 -3.46
CA VAL A 38 -6.62 -4.57 -3.95
C VAL A 38 -6.65 -5.28 -5.29
N GLN A 39 -6.31 -4.57 -6.35
CA GLN A 39 -6.32 -5.06 -7.71
C GLN A 39 -4.90 -5.14 -8.27
N ARG A 40 -4.42 -6.34 -8.63
CA ARG A 40 -3.11 -6.50 -9.28
C ARG A 40 -3.14 -5.90 -10.69
N ILE A 41 -2.15 -5.08 -11.05
CA ILE A 41 -2.07 -4.42 -12.36
C ILE A 41 -1.77 -5.45 -13.45
N ARG A 42 -0.77 -6.30 -13.24
CA ARG A 42 -0.28 -7.26 -14.24
C ARG A 42 0.02 -6.55 -15.58
N ARG A 43 -0.68 -6.92 -16.68
CA ARG A 43 -0.54 -6.33 -18.02
C ARG A 43 -1.67 -5.37 -18.39
N ARG A 44 -2.53 -4.99 -17.44
CA ARG A 44 -3.65 -4.07 -17.65
C ARG A 44 -3.16 -2.61 -17.61
N LYS A 45 -3.89 -1.71 -18.25
CA LYS A 45 -3.66 -0.27 -18.09
C LYS A 45 -4.00 0.15 -16.66
N VAL A 46 -3.15 0.95 -16.03
CA VAL A 46 -3.31 1.33 -14.62
C VAL A 46 -4.65 2.04 -14.38
N ALA A 47 -5.06 2.93 -15.30
CA ALA A 47 -6.34 3.64 -15.19
C ALA A 47 -7.55 2.69 -15.18
N ASP A 48 -7.53 1.61 -15.97
CA ASP A 48 -8.62 0.61 -15.98
C ASP A 48 -8.66 -0.16 -14.64
N VAL A 49 -7.48 -0.44 -14.06
CA VAL A 49 -7.38 -1.10 -12.76
C VAL A 49 -7.82 -0.18 -11.62
N VAL A 50 -7.53 1.12 -11.73
CA VAL A 50 -8.04 2.15 -10.80
C VAL A 50 -9.56 2.16 -10.81
N SER A 51 -10.18 2.21 -12.00
CA SER A 51 -11.65 2.21 -12.13
C SER A 51 -12.26 0.95 -11.53
N ALA A 52 -11.74 -0.22 -11.90
CA ALA A 52 -12.24 -1.51 -11.39
C ALA A 52 -12.12 -1.62 -9.86
N GLY A 53 -10.97 -1.22 -9.28
CA GLY A 53 -10.76 -1.24 -7.82
C GLY A 53 -11.66 -0.24 -7.09
N PHE A 54 -11.89 0.93 -7.67
CA PHE A 54 -12.79 1.93 -7.13
C PHE A 54 -14.25 1.44 -7.13
N GLU A 55 -14.72 0.88 -8.25
CA GLU A 55 -16.08 0.31 -8.38
C GLU A 55 -16.30 -0.84 -7.38
N GLU A 56 -15.33 -1.75 -7.25
CA GLU A 56 -15.38 -2.85 -6.28
C GLU A 56 -15.51 -2.34 -4.85
N ALA A 57 -14.68 -1.36 -4.46
CA ALA A 57 -14.72 -0.77 -3.12
C ALA A 57 -16.05 -0.03 -2.86
N CYS A 58 -16.57 0.71 -3.86
CA CYS A 58 -17.86 1.38 -3.77
C CYS A 58 -18.99 0.39 -3.57
N ALA A 59 -19.03 -0.69 -4.35
CA ALA A 59 -20.03 -1.75 -4.21
C ALA A 59 -19.99 -2.41 -2.81
N ALA A 60 -18.78 -2.70 -2.31
CA ALA A 60 -18.58 -3.27 -0.99
C ALA A 60 -19.01 -2.33 0.16
N ALA A 61 -18.83 -1.02 -0.02
CA ALA A 61 -19.25 -0.01 0.96
C ALA A 61 -20.74 0.39 0.82
N GLY A 62 -21.43 0.00 -0.25
CA GLY A 62 -22.79 0.42 -0.56
C GLY A 62 -22.92 1.92 -0.86
N VAL A 63 -21.90 2.52 -1.52
CA VAL A 63 -21.84 3.96 -1.85
C VAL A 63 -21.60 4.17 -3.33
N GLY A 64 -22.02 5.34 -3.84
CA GLY A 64 -21.81 5.74 -5.23
C GLY A 64 -20.61 6.70 -5.41
N PRO A 65 -20.11 6.86 -6.64
CA PRO A 65 -18.99 7.77 -6.93
C PRO A 65 -19.23 9.23 -6.56
N LYS A 66 -20.49 9.65 -6.46
CA LYS A 66 -20.89 11.04 -6.13
C LYS A 66 -21.03 11.30 -4.64
N ASP A 67 -20.94 10.28 -3.82
CA ASP A 67 -21.16 10.39 -2.38
C ASP A 67 -19.91 10.86 -1.62
N PHE A 68 -18.75 10.91 -2.29
CA PHE A 68 -17.49 11.28 -1.66
C PHE A 68 -17.33 12.79 -1.53
N ASP A 69 -17.03 13.24 -0.31
CA ASP A 69 -16.61 14.61 -0.05
C ASP A 69 -15.18 14.88 -0.58
N TYR A 70 -14.34 13.83 -0.66
CA TYR A 70 -12.95 13.96 -1.12
C TYR A 70 -12.40 12.64 -1.67
N VAL A 71 -11.72 12.73 -2.81
CA VAL A 71 -10.99 11.64 -3.45
C VAL A 71 -9.50 11.94 -3.38
N ALA A 72 -8.79 11.21 -2.54
CA ALA A 72 -7.34 11.33 -2.36
C ALA A 72 -6.59 10.32 -3.23
N SER A 73 -5.46 10.72 -3.80
CA SER A 73 -4.53 9.77 -4.43
C SER A 73 -3.15 9.84 -3.81
N THR A 74 -2.40 8.74 -3.92
CA THR A 74 -0.97 8.66 -3.66
C THR A 74 -0.31 7.77 -4.74
N GLY A 75 0.97 7.46 -4.63
CA GLY A 75 1.65 6.64 -5.66
C GLY A 75 1.67 7.31 -7.04
N ASP A 76 1.31 6.58 -8.09
CA ASP A 76 1.11 7.13 -9.46
C ASP A 76 -0.25 7.83 -9.56
N GLY A 77 -0.35 8.99 -8.91
CA GLY A 77 -1.58 9.74 -8.81
C GLY A 77 -2.15 10.20 -10.15
N ASP A 78 -1.37 10.28 -11.21
CA ASP A 78 -1.84 10.71 -12.54
C ASP A 78 -2.78 9.68 -13.17
N ALA A 79 -2.69 8.42 -12.77
CA ALA A 79 -3.63 7.38 -13.16
C ALA A 79 -5.04 7.58 -12.58
N VAL A 80 -5.22 8.46 -11.57
CA VAL A 80 -6.51 8.78 -10.93
C VAL A 80 -7.02 10.12 -11.44
N GLY A 81 -7.60 10.13 -12.64
CA GLY A 81 -8.06 11.36 -13.31
C GLY A 81 -9.17 12.13 -12.58
N PHE A 82 -9.88 11.46 -11.66
CA PHE A 82 -11.00 12.04 -10.89
C PHE A 82 -10.63 12.40 -9.43
N ARG A 83 -9.33 12.41 -9.09
CA ARG A 83 -8.85 12.79 -7.76
C ARG A 83 -9.17 14.26 -7.42
N THR A 84 -9.51 14.50 -6.17
CA THR A 84 -9.60 15.87 -5.61
C THR A 84 -8.21 16.40 -5.26
N GLY A 85 -7.33 15.55 -4.75
CA GLY A 85 -5.96 15.91 -4.43
C GLY A 85 -5.01 14.72 -4.33
N HIS A 86 -3.71 15.03 -4.34
CA HIS A 86 -2.63 14.04 -4.28
C HIS A 86 -1.78 14.25 -3.03
N PHE A 87 -1.40 13.15 -2.37
CA PHE A 87 -0.60 13.15 -1.16
C PHE A 87 0.67 12.32 -1.33
N TYR A 88 1.73 12.77 -0.70
CA TYR A 88 3.01 12.06 -0.72
C TYR A 88 2.90 10.70 -0.03
N SER A 89 3.38 9.64 -0.69
CA SER A 89 3.22 8.27 -0.21
C SER A 89 3.80 8.03 1.20
N MET A 90 4.92 8.66 1.55
CA MET A 90 5.46 8.54 2.91
C MET A 90 4.52 9.10 3.98
N THR A 91 3.83 10.20 3.68
CA THR A 91 2.85 10.80 4.60
C THR A 91 1.62 9.91 4.75
N THR A 92 1.12 9.37 3.64
CA THR A 92 -0.06 8.48 3.67
C THR A 92 0.24 7.18 4.38
N HIS A 93 1.43 6.57 4.16
CA HIS A 93 1.83 5.35 4.85
C HIS A 93 2.05 5.56 6.35
N ALA A 94 2.65 6.68 6.77
CA ALA A 94 2.78 7.03 8.18
C ALA A 94 1.41 7.20 8.85
N ARG A 95 0.48 7.91 8.20
CA ARG A 95 -0.89 8.07 8.68
C ARG A 95 -1.67 6.76 8.71
N GLY A 96 -1.50 5.92 7.69
CA GLY A 96 -2.10 4.59 7.65
C GLY A 96 -1.60 3.67 8.77
N ALA A 97 -0.29 3.72 9.07
CA ALA A 97 0.28 2.96 10.18
C ALA A 97 -0.32 3.38 11.53
N LEU A 98 -0.45 4.68 11.79
CA LEU A 98 -1.09 5.18 13.01
C LEU A 98 -2.60 4.86 13.09
N PHE A 99 -3.28 4.82 11.95
CA PHE A 99 -4.67 4.39 11.92
C PHE A 99 -4.82 2.93 12.35
N LEU A 100 -3.89 2.06 11.94
CA LEU A 100 -3.90 0.64 12.30
C LEU A 100 -3.38 0.38 13.72
N ASP A 101 -2.36 1.14 14.14
CA ASP A 101 -1.77 1.08 15.47
C ASP A 101 -1.39 2.49 15.95
N PRO A 102 -2.21 3.11 16.82
CA PRO A 102 -1.93 4.46 17.34
C PRO A 102 -0.62 4.58 18.13
N THR A 103 -0.05 3.47 18.56
CA THR A 103 1.24 3.43 19.27
C THR A 103 2.44 3.33 18.33
N ALA A 104 2.22 3.10 17.03
CA ALA A 104 3.29 2.99 16.05
C ALA A 104 4.16 4.25 16.00
N ARG A 105 5.47 4.08 15.97
CA ARG A 105 6.47 5.16 15.81
C ARG A 105 7.42 4.89 14.64
N ALA A 106 7.24 3.73 14.00
CA ALA A 106 7.94 3.34 12.79
C ALA A 106 7.03 2.50 11.90
N ALA A 107 7.26 2.54 10.60
CA ALA A 107 6.59 1.69 9.63
C ALA A 107 7.59 1.17 8.62
N LEU A 108 7.41 -0.08 8.19
CA LEU A 108 8.11 -0.68 7.08
C LEU A 108 7.14 -0.85 5.92
N ASP A 109 7.38 -0.11 4.83
CA ASP A 109 6.63 -0.18 3.58
C ASP A 109 7.42 -1.02 2.58
N ILE A 110 6.90 -2.18 2.20
CA ILE A 110 7.51 -3.08 1.22
C ILE A 110 6.62 -3.11 -0.02
N GLY A 111 7.02 -2.31 -1.02
CA GLY A 111 6.38 -2.26 -2.32
C GLY A 111 6.94 -3.30 -3.30
N GLY A 112 6.39 -3.32 -4.53
CA GLY A 112 6.86 -4.21 -5.60
C GLY A 112 8.30 -3.93 -6.03
N LEU A 113 8.72 -2.65 -6.06
CA LEU A 113 10.05 -2.23 -6.54
C LEU A 113 10.93 -1.57 -5.46
N HIS A 114 10.35 -1.15 -4.34
CA HIS A 114 11.05 -0.43 -3.29
C HIS A 114 10.61 -0.91 -1.92
N ALA A 115 11.55 -0.89 -0.96
CA ALA A 115 11.24 -1.01 0.45
C ALA A 115 11.67 0.29 1.17
N ARG A 116 10.86 0.76 2.12
CA ARG A 116 11.12 1.97 2.90
C ARG A 116 10.86 1.73 4.37
N GLY A 117 11.81 2.15 5.21
CA GLY A 117 11.60 2.30 6.64
C GLY A 117 11.32 3.77 6.98
N LEU A 118 10.26 4.02 7.71
CA LEU A 118 9.83 5.35 8.15
C LEU A 118 9.92 5.42 9.68
N ARG A 119 10.40 6.56 10.21
CA ARG A 119 10.20 6.94 11.62
C ARG A 119 9.26 8.14 11.68
N MET A 120 8.32 8.14 12.59
CA MET A 120 7.31 9.18 12.74
C MET A 120 7.05 9.53 14.20
N ASN A 121 6.50 10.71 14.44
CA ASN A 121 5.98 11.09 15.75
C ASN A 121 4.53 10.59 15.94
N GLU A 122 3.96 10.92 17.09
CA GLU A 122 2.57 10.57 17.46
C GLU A 122 1.50 11.16 16.54
N ASP A 123 1.79 12.27 15.85
CA ASP A 123 0.89 12.91 14.89
C ASP A 123 1.04 12.36 13.47
N GLY A 124 1.90 11.35 13.24
CA GLY A 124 2.19 10.79 11.91
C GLY A 124 3.07 11.67 11.03
N ARG A 125 3.79 12.64 11.63
CA ARG A 125 4.81 13.41 10.90
C ARG A 125 6.05 12.55 10.73
N VAL A 126 6.50 12.37 9.50
CA VAL A 126 7.72 11.63 9.18
C VAL A 126 8.93 12.42 9.67
N LEU A 127 9.72 11.83 10.55
CA LEU A 127 10.92 12.40 11.15
C LEU A 127 12.17 12.03 10.36
N SER A 128 12.22 10.78 9.87
CA SER A 128 13.31 10.27 9.04
C SER A 128 12.84 9.07 8.23
N HIS A 129 13.54 8.79 7.14
CA HIS A 129 13.29 7.60 6.33
C HIS A 129 14.58 7.00 5.79
N ARG A 130 14.53 5.73 5.47
CA ARG A 130 15.50 4.99 4.67
C ARG A 130 14.76 4.27 3.57
N MET A 131 15.33 4.22 2.38
CA MET A 131 14.73 3.55 1.24
C MET A 131 15.81 2.73 0.52
N THR A 132 15.42 1.56 0.01
CA THR A 132 16.28 0.81 -0.90
C THR A 132 16.57 1.70 -2.12
N SER A 133 17.81 1.65 -2.60
CA SER A 133 18.22 2.41 -3.77
C SER A 133 17.71 1.75 -5.06
N GLN A 134 18.50 1.68 -6.09
CA GLN A 134 18.10 1.26 -7.43
C GLN A 134 17.88 -0.25 -7.62
N CYS A 135 17.94 -1.05 -6.56
CA CYS A 135 17.84 -2.50 -6.64
C CYS A 135 16.54 -3.02 -6.03
N ALA A 136 15.90 -3.98 -6.70
CA ALA A 136 14.71 -4.68 -6.22
C ALA A 136 14.98 -5.62 -5.01
N SER A 137 16.22 -5.74 -4.55
CA SER A 137 16.59 -6.51 -3.37
C SER A 137 15.79 -6.08 -2.14
N GLY A 138 15.14 -7.02 -1.47
CA GLY A 138 14.26 -6.74 -0.33
C GLY A 138 12.89 -6.16 -0.71
N SER A 139 12.50 -6.21 -1.98
CA SER A 139 11.19 -5.78 -2.47
C SER A 139 10.29 -6.97 -2.83
N GLY A 140 9.00 -6.69 -3.05
CA GLY A 140 8.04 -7.72 -3.46
C GLY A 140 8.39 -8.40 -4.78
N GLN A 141 9.01 -7.70 -5.73
CA GLN A 141 9.45 -8.27 -7.01
C GLN A 141 10.52 -9.36 -6.80
N PHE A 142 11.44 -9.17 -5.86
CA PHE A 142 12.43 -10.21 -5.50
C PHE A 142 11.73 -11.47 -4.99
N LEU A 143 10.76 -11.31 -4.07
CA LEU A 143 9.99 -12.45 -3.56
C LEU A 143 9.18 -13.14 -4.66
N GLU A 144 8.58 -12.41 -5.58
CA GLU A 144 7.85 -12.98 -6.73
C GLU A 144 8.81 -13.78 -7.66
N ASN A 145 10.02 -13.29 -7.86
CA ASN A 145 11.03 -14.00 -8.65
C ASN A 145 11.45 -15.31 -7.97
N ILE A 146 11.77 -15.26 -6.68
CA ILE A 146 12.16 -16.45 -5.90
C ILE A 146 11.03 -17.49 -5.90
N ALA A 147 9.78 -17.10 -5.65
CA ALA A 147 8.63 -17.99 -5.71
C ALA A 147 8.53 -18.71 -7.07
N ARG A 148 8.78 -17.95 -8.15
CA ARG A 148 8.78 -18.50 -9.52
C ARG A 148 9.92 -19.50 -9.74
N TYR A 149 11.14 -19.22 -9.27
CA TYR A 149 12.27 -20.14 -9.37
C TYR A 149 12.04 -21.43 -8.56
N LEU A 150 11.44 -21.31 -7.38
CA LEU A 150 11.08 -22.44 -6.55
C LEU A 150 9.84 -23.21 -7.09
N GLY A 151 9.10 -22.68 -8.04
CA GLY A 151 7.88 -23.27 -8.57
C GLY A 151 6.73 -23.29 -7.57
N VAL A 152 6.70 -22.37 -6.61
CA VAL A 152 5.68 -22.28 -5.56
C VAL A 152 4.84 -21.01 -5.68
N PRO A 153 3.57 -21.01 -5.23
CA PRO A 153 2.78 -19.79 -5.10
C PRO A 153 3.45 -18.78 -4.15
N LEU A 154 3.35 -17.48 -4.47
CA LEU A 154 3.91 -16.43 -3.62
C LEU A 154 3.32 -16.48 -2.19
N ASP A 155 2.06 -16.83 -2.06
CA ASP A 155 1.35 -16.90 -0.79
C ASP A 155 1.89 -18.01 0.13
N ASP A 156 2.53 -19.03 -0.43
CA ASP A 156 3.13 -20.14 0.32
C ASP A 156 4.56 -19.84 0.81
N VAL A 157 5.23 -18.85 0.24
CA VAL A 157 6.65 -18.53 0.54
C VAL A 157 6.85 -18.25 2.04
N GLY A 158 5.91 -17.55 2.68
CA GLY A 158 5.98 -17.22 4.11
C GLY A 158 5.97 -18.47 5.00
N GLU A 159 5.09 -19.43 4.73
CA GLU A 159 5.01 -20.66 5.50
C GLU A 159 6.19 -21.61 5.23
N LEU A 160 6.62 -21.68 3.95
CA LEU A 160 7.82 -22.45 3.59
C LEU A 160 9.08 -21.89 4.26
N SER A 161 9.22 -20.57 4.36
CA SER A 161 10.38 -19.94 5.01
C SER A 161 10.47 -20.29 6.51
N LYS A 162 9.34 -20.48 7.19
CA LYS A 162 9.30 -20.89 8.60
C LYS A 162 9.74 -22.33 8.83
N GLN A 163 9.72 -23.16 7.79
CA GLN A 163 10.11 -24.58 7.87
C GLN A 163 11.62 -24.77 7.68
N SER A 164 12.35 -23.71 7.32
CA SER A 164 13.79 -23.79 7.11
C SER A 164 14.54 -23.95 8.44
N GLU A 165 15.25 -25.04 8.61
CA GLU A 165 16.14 -25.30 9.76
C GLU A 165 17.52 -24.65 9.58
N SER A 166 17.92 -24.37 8.33
CA SER A 166 19.19 -23.76 7.99
C SER A 166 19.01 -22.76 6.84
N PRO A 167 18.54 -21.52 7.14
CA PRO A 167 18.32 -20.53 6.12
C PRO A 167 19.63 -20.11 5.44
N GLU A 168 19.64 -20.14 4.10
CA GLU A 168 20.79 -19.71 3.31
C GLU A 168 20.98 -18.19 3.39
N LYS A 169 22.24 -17.76 3.50
CA LYS A 169 22.59 -16.35 3.57
C LYS A 169 22.76 -15.78 2.17
N VAL A 170 21.73 -15.11 1.66
CA VAL A 170 21.74 -14.49 0.34
C VAL A 170 22.29 -13.06 0.36
N SER A 171 22.69 -12.54 -0.80
CA SER A 171 23.17 -11.17 -0.94
C SER A 171 22.07 -10.16 -0.60
N SER A 172 22.37 -9.22 0.30
CA SER A 172 21.50 -8.08 0.65
C SER A 172 21.76 -6.85 -0.23
N ILE A 173 22.72 -6.91 -1.16
CA ILE A 173 23.15 -5.77 -1.96
C ILE A 173 22.57 -5.82 -3.37
N CYS A 174 22.52 -7.01 -3.97
CA CYS A 174 22.13 -7.18 -5.37
C CYS A 174 21.15 -8.34 -5.51
N ALA A 175 19.97 -8.10 -6.06
CA ALA A 175 18.96 -9.12 -6.30
C ALA A 175 19.48 -10.25 -7.19
N VAL A 176 20.22 -9.93 -8.25
CA VAL A 176 20.77 -10.93 -9.18
C VAL A 176 21.73 -11.89 -8.45
N LEU A 177 22.61 -11.37 -7.58
CA LEU A 177 23.51 -12.20 -6.77
C LEU A 177 22.79 -12.97 -5.65
N ALA A 178 21.59 -12.56 -5.32
CA ALA A 178 20.77 -13.28 -4.32
C ALA A 178 19.89 -14.35 -4.95
N GLU A 179 19.70 -14.31 -6.28
CA GLU A 179 18.94 -15.30 -7.05
C GLU A 179 19.82 -16.43 -7.59
N THR A 180 21.14 -16.28 -7.55
CA THR A 180 22.12 -17.29 -7.99
C THR A 180 22.69 -18.07 -6.83
#